data_d6130a0adda90cb0f3859c2c4ca71f41
#
_entry.id   d6130a0adda90cb0f3859c2c4ca71f41
#
_cell.length_a   1.000
_cell.length_b   1.000
_cell.length_c   1.000
_cell.angle_alpha   90.00
_cell.angle_beta   90.00
_cell.angle_gamma   90.00
#
_symmetry.space_group_name_H-M   'P 1'
#
loop_
_entity.id
_entity.type
_entity.pdbx_description
1 polymer ?
#
loop_
_entity_poly.entity_id
_entity_poly.type
_entity_poly.pdbx_seq_one_letter_code
_entity_poly.pdbx_strand_id
1 'polypeptide(L)'
;MVHCRYPEKLADSGFDNTGLLLEAPHRENHLKDSVLLTVDLTKGVADEAIRRKDSVIVTYHPIIFRPLKAVTLANSQQSSLLRLAQEGISVYSPHTAVDAAPEGLNDWLADIVTNRPLGKNPSIGTKSIDHQRLIINPVKDIPSGFEGAGYGRIVRFKQPQKLGDLVARMQSSLQIGDRLSGLSIAVPQSIPRGQKSSIEISSIGICAGSGGSMLNGLDVDLLFTGELSHHEALAAVEQGKCVVTAFHSNTERAFLKDRMQTALTEALEGKAEIAVSEVDRDPFDIIHKDEVDW
;
A
#
# COMPACT_ATOMS: atom_id res chain seq x y z
N MET A 1 -6.18 10.98 15.76
CA MET A 1 -7.05 9.92 15.24
C MET A 1 -6.33 8.97 14.28
N VAL A 2 -5.91 9.35 13.05
CA VAL A 2 -5.06 8.52 12.20
C VAL A 2 -3.85 8.04 13.01
N HIS A 3 -3.23 8.93 13.76
CA HIS A 3 -2.10 8.64 14.60
C HIS A 3 -2.41 7.69 15.79
N CYS A 4 -3.66 7.51 16.19
CA CYS A 4 -4.01 6.49 17.19
C CYS A 4 -3.97 5.09 16.59
N ARG A 5 -4.23 4.93 15.30
CA ARG A 5 -4.17 3.65 14.58
C ARG A 5 -2.80 3.41 13.93
N TYR A 6 -2.18 4.47 13.47
CA TYR A 6 -0.87 4.48 12.81
C TYR A 6 0.03 5.55 13.45
N PRO A 7 0.57 5.30 14.66
CA PRO A 7 1.41 6.28 15.35
C PRO A 7 2.66 6.62 14.55
N GLU A 8 2.99 7.90 14.45
CA GLU A 8 4.19 8.39 13.76
C GLU A 8 5.49 7.76 14.31
N LYS A 9 5.48 7.33 15.58
CA LYS A 9 6.60 6.58 16.18
C LYS A 9 6.89 5.24 15.51
N LEU A 10 5.95 4.70 14.73
CA LEU A 10 6.16 3.48 13.95
C LEU A 10 6.81 3.76 12.60
N ALA A 11 6.82 5.02 12.13
CA ALA A 11 7.41 5.39 10.86
C ALA A 11 8.94 5.30 10.88
N ASP A 12 9.54 5.09 9.71
CA ASP A 12 10.99 5.09 9.54
C ASP A 12 11.54 6.52 9.59
N SER A 13 11.95 6.95 10.77
CA SER A 13 12.51 8.30 10.99
C SER A 13 13.81 8.58 10.22
N GLY A 14 14.42 7.56 9.60
CA GLY A 14 15.67 7.71 8.85
C GLY A 14 15.51 8.46 7.52
N PHE A 15 14.33 8.36 6.91
CA PHE A 15 14.07 9.01 5.61
C PHE A 15 12.68 9.58 5.44
N ASP A 16 11.72 9.16 6.25
CA ASP A 16 10.30 9.47 6.04
C ASP A 16 9.90 10.86 6.56
N ASN A 17 8.80 11.38 6.04
CA ASN A 17 8.16 12.61 6.50
C ASN A 17 6.67 12.36 6.74
N THR A 18 6.35 11.92 7.93
CA THR A 18 4.98 11.57 8.35
C THR A 18 4.35 12.63 9.23
N GLY A 19 3.03 12.58 9.38
CA GLY A 19 2.27 13.45 10.25
C GLY A 19 1.47 14.52 9.52
N LEU A 20 1.20 15.62 10.19
CA LEU A 20 0.47 16.76 9.65
C LEU A 20 1.40 17.59 8.75
N LEU A 21 1.28 17.40 7.43
CA LEU A 21 2.14 18.04 6.44
C LEU A 21 1.65 19.42 6.00
N LEU A 22 0.35 19.65 6.08
CA LEU A 22 -0.31 20.96 5.85
C LEU A 22 -1.39 21.16 6.90
N GLU A 23 -1.22 22.12 7.77
CA GLU A 23 -2.28 22.62 8.64
C GLU A 23 -2.92 23.83 7.98
N ALA A 24 -4.17 23.69 7.57
CA ALA A 24 -4.90 24.76 6.91
C ALA A 24 -5.66 25.59 7.93
N PRO A 25 -5.77 26.94 7.75
CA PRO A 25 -6.58 27.78 8.61
C PRO A 25 -8.05 27.36 8.59
N HIS A 26 -8.66 27.26 9.77
CA HIS A 26 -10.09 26.92 9.90
C HIS A 26 -10.98 27.97 9.20
N ARG A 27 -11.98 27.47 8.45
CA ARG A 27 -13.00 28.32 7.79
C ARG A 27 -14.38 27.83 8.23
N GLU A 28 -15.03 28.62 9.09
CA GLU A 28 -16.37 28.29 9.61
C GLU A 28 -17.38 28.00 8.49
N ASN A 29 -18.18 26.96 8.65
CA ASN A 29 -19.26 26.53 7.75
C ASN A 29 -18.85 26.34 6.28
N HIS A 30 -17.55 26.24 5.98
CA HIS A 30 -17.06 26.08 4.61
C HIS A 30 -16.89 24.60 4.22
N LEU A 31 -16.42 23.77 5.15
CA LEU A 31 -16.13 22.37 4.92
C LEU A 31 -17.15 21.45 5.59
N LYS A 32 -17.15 20.19 5.17
CA LYS A 32 -17.90 19.11 5.80
C LYS A 32 -16.99 18.38 6.80
N ASP A 33 -17.60 17.69 7.77
CA ASP A 33 -16.87 16.76 8.63
C ASP A 33 -16.58 15.48 7.85
N SER A 34 -15.55 15.55 6.99
CA SER A 34 -15.19 14.45 6.10
C SER A 34 -13.69 14.34 5.88
N VAL A 35 -13.24 13.13 5.57
CA VAL A 35 -11.84 12.77 5.27
C VAL A 35 -11.81 12.08 3.93
N LEU A 36 -10.91 12.52 3.04
CA LEU A 36 -10.61 11.86 1.78
C LEU A 36 -9.31 11.05 1.92
N LEU A 37 -9.38 9.75 1.67
CA LEU A 37 -8.23 8.85 1.65
C LEU A 37 -7.69 8.76 0.22
N THR A 38 -6.38 8.79 0.08
CA THR A 38 -5.71 8.65 -1.22
C THR A 38 -4.32 8.01 -1.05
N VAL A 39 -3.80 7.34 -2.05
CA VAL A 39 -2.38 6.95 -2.07
C VAL A 39 -1.55 8.16 -2.46
N ASP A 40 -1.85 8.78 -3.58
CA ASP A 40 -1.11 9.92 -4.12
C ASP A 40 -1.97 11.19 -4.12
N LEU A 41 -1.51 12.24 -3.45
CA LEU A 41 -2.17 13.55 -3.50
C LEU A 41 -1.78 14.29 -4.79
N THR A 42 -2.43 13.91 -5.88
CA THR A 42 -2.29 14.56 -7.18
C THR A 42 -3.11 15.85 -7.27
N LYS A 43 -2.93 16.61 -8.36
CA LYS A 43 -3.81 17.78 -8.65
C LYS A 43 -5.27 17.35 -8.76
N GLY A 44 -5.56 16.21 -9.40
CA GLY A 44 -6.92 15.68 -9.52
C GLY A 44 -7.56 15.37 -8.17
N VAL A 45 -6.79 14.76 -7.26
CA VAL A 45 -7.25 14.49 -5.88
C VAL A 45 -7.49 15.79 -5.09
N ALA A 46 -6.62 16.78 -5.25
CA ALA A 46 -6.85 18.09 -4.64
C ALA A 46 -8.14 18.75 -5.17
N ASP A 47 -8.39 18.68 -6.49
CA ASP A 47 -9.62 19.17 -7.12
C ASP A 47 -10.87 18.40 -6.61
N GLU A 48 -10.75 17.09 -6.40
CA GLU A 48 -11.81 16.26 -5.82
C GLU A 48 -12.14 16.67 -4.39
N ALA A 49 -11.13 16.78 -3.51
CA ALA A 49 -11.32 17.20 -2.11
C ALA A 49 -11.97 18.58 -1.99
N ILE A 50 -11.55 19.54 -2.81
CA ILE A 50 -12.13 20.89 -2.87
C ILE A 50 -13.60 20.84 -3.29
N ARG A 51 -13.93 20.09 -4.34
CA ARG A 51 -15.31 19.92 -4.83
C ARG A 51 -16.20 19.25 -3.79
N ARG A 52 -15.68 18.25 -3.08
CA ARG A 52 -16.36 17.54 -2.01
C ARG A 52 -16.49 18.36 -0.74
N LYS A 53 -15.65 19.37 -0.55
CA LYS A 53 -15.48 20.17 0.66
C LYS A 53 -15.01 19.33 1.85
N ASP A 54 -14.07 18.43 1.62
CA ASP A 54 -13.49 17.62 2.68
C ASP A 54 -12.68 18.48 3.65
N SER A 55 -12.65 18.12 4.93
CA SER A 55 -11.86 18.84 5.95
C SER A 55 -10.40 18.43 5.95
N VAL A 56 -10.15 17.16 5.69
CA VAL A 56 -8.80 16.58 5.75
C VAL A 56 -8.59 15.61 4.61
N ILE A 57 -7.41 15.65 4.01
CA ILE A 57 -6.91 14.59 3.15
C ILE A 57 -5.92 13.74 3.95
N VAL A 58 -6.13 12.43 3.99
CA VAL A 58 -5.15 11.47 4.46
C VAL A 58 -4.51 10.83 3.24
N THR A 59 -3.30 11.24 2.93
CA THR A 59 -2.53 10.70 1.81
C THR A 59 -1.50 9.68 2.31
N TYR A 60 -1.47 8.48 1.70
CA TYR A 60 -0.48 7.48 2.10
C TYR A 60 0.93 8.00 1.81
N HIS A 61 1.23 8.40 0.59
CA HIS A 61 2.50 9.03 0.25
C HIS A 61 2.55 10.50 0.68
N PRO A 62 3.64 10.95 1.33
CA PRO A 62 3.76 12.33 1.76
C PRO A 62 3.99 13.27 0.58
N ILE A 63 3.07 14.21 0.35
CA ILE A 63 3.22 15.23 -0.70
C ILE A 63 4.44 16.15 -0.45
N ILE A 64 4.88 16.29 0.80
CA ILE A 64 6.11 16.95 1.19
C ILE A 64 7.08 15.86 1.67
N PHE A 65 7.82 15.24 0.75
CA PHE A 65 8.78 14.20 1.12
C PHE A 65 10.15 14.77 1.51
N ARG A 66 10.56 15.86 0.86
CA ARG A 66 11.82 16.56 1.14
C ARG A 66 11.54 17.99 1.62
N PRO A 67 12.43 18.58 2.47
CA PRO A 67 12.25 19.96 2.92
C PRO A 67 12.05 20.93 1.76
N LEU A 68 11.07 21.80 1.86
CA LEU A 68 10.78 22.85 0.89
C LEU A 68 11.51 24.15 1.27
N LYS A 69 12.22 24.76 0.32
CA LYS A 69 12.85 26.09 0.51
C LYS A 69 11.88 27.24 0.20
N ALA A 70 10.86 26.98 -0.61
CA ALA A 70 9.82 27.93 -0.97
C ALA A 70 8.55 27.17 -1.33
N VAL A 71 7.41 27.82 -1.24
CA VAL A 71 6.12 27.30 -1.71
C VAL A 71 5.60 28.26 -2.77
N THR A 72 5.48 27.80 -4.02
CA THR A 72 5.14 28.65 -5.17
C THR A 72 4.14 27.96 -6.10
N LEU A 73 3.51 28.69 -7.00
CA LEU A 73 2.60 28.15 -7.99
C LEU A 73 3.30 27.46 -9.17
N ALA A 74 4.62 27.56 -9.27
CA ALA A 74 5.40 26.98 -10.39
C ALA A 74 5.54 25.46 -10.31
N ASN A 75 5.38 24.87 -9.13
CA ASN A 75 5.39 23.43 -8.91
C ASN A 75 3.96 22.93 -8.66
N SER A 76 3.55 21.87 -9.34
CA SER A 76 2.18 21.34 -9.28
C SER A 76 1.76 20.87 -7.88
N GLN A 77 2.67 20.22 -7.13
CA GLN A 77 2.39 19.78 -5.76
C GLN A 77 2.25 20.96 -4.81
N GLN A 78 3.13 21.96 -4.92
CA GLN A 78 3.06 23.18 -4.11
C GLN A 78 1.81 24.01 -4.46
N SER A 79 1.42 24.05 -5.72
CA SER A 79 0.17 24.67 -6.17
C SER A 79 -1.04 23.98 -5.54
N SER A 80 -1.05 22.65 -5.47
CA SER A 80 -2.10 21.89 -4.77
C SER A 80 -2.15 22.23 -3.28
N LEU A 81 -0.99 22.27 -2.58
CA LEU A 81 -0.91 22.65 -1.17
C LEU A 81 -1.44 24.06 -0.91
N LEU A 82 -1.07 25.04 -1.74
CA LEU A 82 -1.55 26.43 -1.60
C LEU A 82 -3.07 26.51 -1.77
N ARG A 83 -3.64 25.80 -2.74
CA ARG A 83 -5.08 25.75 -2.97
C ARG A 83 -5.83 25.08 -1.81
N LEU A 84 -5.30 23.97 -1.31
CA LEU A 84 -5.87 23.28 -0.15
C LEU A 84 -5.84 24.17 1.09
N ALA A 85 -4.72 24.86 1.36
CA ALA A 85 -4.61 25.83 2.46
C ALA A 85 -5.62 26.97 2.31
N GLN A 86 -5.81 27.50 1.09
CA GLN A 86 -6.80 28.53 0.79
C GLN A 86 -8.23 28.08 1.07
N GLU A 87 -8.53 26.81 0.78
CA GLU A 87 -9.84 26.22 1.03
C GLU A 87 -10.04 25.71 2.47
N GLY A 88 -8.99 25.74 3.31
CA GLY A 88 -9.06 25.30 4.69
C GLY A 88 -8.89 23.78 4.87
N ILE A 89 -8.41 23.07 3.85
CA ILE A 89 -8.25 21.59 3.84
C ILE A 89 -6.85 21.22 4.31
N SER A 90 -6.77 20.47 5.40
CA SER A 90 -5.49 19.98 5.96
C SER A 90 -5.05 18.68 5.31
N VAL A 91 -3.74 18.40 5.34
CA VAL A 91 -3.16 17.18 4.77
C VAL A 91 -2.33 16.45 5.81
N TYR A 92 -2.65 15.19 6.03
CA TYR A 92 -1.93 14.28 6.92
C TYR A 92 -1.40 13.08 6.14
N SER A 93 -0.17 12.63 6.43
CA SER A 93 0.41 11.43 5.81
C SER A 93 0.93 10.47 6.89
N PRO A 94 0.39 9.25 6.99
CA PRO A 94 0.91 8.23 7.90
C PRO A 94 2.03 7.38 7.28
N HIS A 95 2.14 7.29 5.95
CA HIS A 95 3.15 6.60 5.13
C HIS A 95 3.68 5.31 5.79
N THR A 96 4.99 5.23 6.08
CA THR A 96 5.62 4.01 6.60
C THR A 96 5.11 3.57 7.99
N ALA A 97 4.41 4.43 8.74
CA ALA A 97 3.72 4.00 9.95
C ALA A 97 2.60 3.00 9.67
N VAL A 98 1.95 3.07 8.51
CA VAL A 98 0.95 2.10 8.06
C VAL A 98 1.59 0.76 7.72
N ASP A 99 2.79 0.79 7.14
CA ASP A 99 3.55 -0.42 6.78
C ASP A 99 3.96 -1.22 8.01
N ALA A 100 4.37 -0.49 9.05
CA ALA A 100 4.88 -1.09 10.28
C ALA A 100 3.78 -1.51 11.27
N ALA A 101 2.62 -0.86 11.24
CA ALA A 101 1.55 -1.14 12.20
C ALA A 101 1.07 -2.60 12.14
N PRO A 102 0.74 -3.22 13.28
CA PRO A 102 -0.02 -4.46 13.30
C PRO A 102 -1.36 -4.28 12.57
N GLU A 103 -1.75 -5.28 11.77
CA GLU A 103 -2.90 -5.24 10.85
C GLU A 103 -2.83 -4.13 9.79
N GLY A 104 -1.65 -3.51 9.62
CA GLY A 104 -1.37 -2.52 8.60
C GLY A 104 -1.13 -3.16 7.22
N LEU A 105 -0.48 -2.38 6.35
CA LEU A 105 -0.38 -2.69 4.92
C LEU A 105 0.33 -4.03 4.64
N ASN A 106 1.49 -4.28 5.27
CA ASN A 106 2.22 -5.52 5.05
C ASN A 106 1.49 -6.75 5.63
N ASP A 107 0.71 -6.59 6.69
CA ASP A 107 -0.16 -7.65 7.20
C ASP A 107 -1.33 -7.92 6.26
N TRP A 108 -1.92 -6.89 5.65
CA TRP A 108 -2.97 -7.03 4.64
C TRP A 108 -2.46 -7.79 3.40
N LEU A 109 -1.26 -7.48 2.90
CA LEU A 109 -0.64 -8.25 1.81
C LEU A 109 -0.40 -9.71 2.19
N ALA A 110 0.01 -9.96 3.44
CA ALA A 110 0.17 -11.31 3.96
C ALA A 110 -1.18 -12.05 4.10
N ASP A 111 -2.26 -11.34 4.45
CA ASP A 111 -3.62 -11.90 4.49
C ASP A 111 -4.11 -12.32 3.10
N ILE A 112 -3.78 -11.57 2.04
CA ILE A 112 -4.06 -11.93 0.64
C ILE A 112 -3.45 -13.28 0.29
N VAL A 113 -2.15 -13.45 0.50
CA VAL A 113 -1.45 -14.69 0.11
C VAL A 113 -1.85 -15.88 0.97
N THR A 114 -2.29 -15.65 2.19
CA THR A 114 -2.74 -16.70 3.12
C THR A 114 -4.26 -16.96 3.07
N ASN A 115 -4.97 -16.31 2.15
CA ASN A 115 -6.43 -16.40 1.99
C ASN A 115 -7.20 -16.08 3.29
N ARG A 116 -6.63 -15.18 4.13
CA ARG A 116 -7.33 -14.70 5.31
C ARG A 116 -8.40 -13.66 4.88
N PRO A 117 -9.59 -13.70 5.43
CA PRO A 117 -10.65 -12.75 5.08
C PRO A 117 -10.21 -11.28 5.27
N LEU A 118 -10.45 -10.44 4.26
CA LEU A 118 -10.00 -9.05 4.22
C LEU A 118 -11.02 -8.03 4.78
N GLY A 119 -12.10 -8.44 5.37
CA GLY A 119 -13.13 -7.54 5.88
C GLY A 119 -13.91 -8.14 7.03
N LYS A 120 -14.88 -7.37 7.58
CA LYS A 120 -15.77 -7.80 8.67
C LYS A 120 -16.73 -8.93 8.29
N ASN A 121 -17.05 -9.05 7.00
CA ASN A 121 -17.94 -10.09 6.47
C ASN A 121 -17.11 -11.05 5.60
N PRO A 122 -16.36 -12.01 6.18
CA PRO A 122 -15.71 -13.03 5.40
C PRO A 122 -16.77 -13.79 4.60
N SER A 123 -16.54 -13.98 3.31
CA SER A 123 -17.37 -14.87 2.49
C SER A 123 -17.45 -16.21 3.19
N ILE A 124 -18.66 -16.72 3.41
CA ILE A 124 -18.90 -17.98 4.12
C ILE A 124 -18.08 -19.08 3.44
N GLY A 125 -17.11 -19.66 4.16
CA GLY A 125 -16.30 -20.78 3.68
C GLY A 125 -14.83 -20.50 3.35
N THR A 126 -14.34 -19.26 3.36
CA THR A 126 -12.90 -18.98 3.20
C THR A 126 -12.12 -19.37 4.45
N LYS A 127 -11.38 -20.45 4.37
CA LYS A 127 -10.47 -20.88 5.43
C LYS A 127 -9.07 -20.32 5.17
N SER A 128 -8.50 -19.62 6.16
CA SER A 128 -7.10 -19.21 6.10
C SER A 128 -6.18 -20.42 5.95
N ILE A 129 -5.17 -20.28 5.10
CA ILE A 129 -4.13 -21.29 4.91
C ILE A 129 -3.24 -21.30 6.16
N ASP A 130 -2.92 -22.48 6.65
CA ASP A 130 -2.08 -22.66 7.84
C ASP A 130 -0.64 -22.23 7.56
N HIS A 131 -0.15 -21.27 8.35
CA HIS A 131 1.16 -20.63 8.13
C HIS A 131 1.72 -20.04 9.42
N GLN A 132 3.03 -19.77 9.41
CA GLN A 132 3.71 -18.89 10.35
C GLN A 132 3.94 -17.54 9.68
N ARG A 133 3.71 -16.44 10.42
CA ARG A 133 4.02 -15.07 9.97
C ARG A 133 5.11 -14.48 10.84
N LEU A 134 6.14 -13.91 10.21
CA LEU A 134 7.27 -13.25 10.87
C LEU A 134 7.43 -11.83 10.31
N ILE A 135 8.05 -10.96 11.10
CA ILE A 135 8.42 -9.60 10.70
C ILE A 135 9.85 -9.65 10.14
N ILE A 136 10.09 -8.92 9.05
CA ILE A 136 11.44 -8.80 8.48
C ILE A 136 12.28 -7.83 9.32
N ASN A 137 11.82 -6.59 9.48
CA ASN A 137 12.51 -5.55 10.22
C ASN A 137 11.62 -5.04 11.38
N PRO A 138 11.79 -5.51 12.62
CA PRO A 138 11.03 -5.02 13.76
C PRO A 138 11.29 -3.53 14.04
N VAL A 139 10.26 -2.77 14.38
CA VAL A 139 10.41 -1.39 14.89
C VAL A 139 11.04 -1.44 16.28
N LYS A 140 11.91 -0.49 16.56
CA LYS A 140 12.48 -0.28 17.92
C LYS A 140 11.56 0.66 18.70
N ASP A 141 11.57 0.54 20.04
CA ASP A 141 10.81 1.43 20.96
C ASP A 141 9.32 1.51 20.62
N ILE A 142 8.70 0.34 20.45
CA ILE A 142 7.30 0.17 20.06
C ILE A 142 6.38 0.80 21.11
N PRO A 143 5.42 1.68 20.74
CA PRO A 143 4.39 2.16 21.65
C PRO A 143 3.55 0.98 22.22
N SER A 144 3.10 1.11 23.46
CA SER A 144 2.18 0.14 24.07
C SER A 144 0.93 -0.06 23.21
N GLY A 145 0.54 -1.31 22.99
CA GLY A 145 -0.58 -1.69 22.14
C GLY A 145 -0.23 -1.91 20.67
N PHE A 146 1.06 -1.77 20.29
CA PHE A 146 1.55 -2.03 18.93
C PHE A 146 2.61 -3.14 18.90
N GLU A 147 2.55 -4.05 19.84
CA GLU A 147 3.43 -5.22 19.93
C GLU A 147 3.34 -6.01 18.61
N GLY A 148 4.50 -6.31 18.03
CA GLY A 148 4.57 -6.93 16.71
C GLY A 148 4.58 -5.94 15.53
N ALA A 149 4.82 -4.63 15.79
CA ALA A 149 5.06 -3.65 14.74
C ALA A 149 6.42 -3.88 14.06
N GLY A 150 6.44 -3.70 12.75
CA GLY A 150 7.65 -3.80 11.92
C GLY A 150 7.35 -3.89 10.44
N TYR A 151 8.37 -3.66 9.67
CA TYR A 151 8.31 -3.58 8.21
C TYR A 151 8.48 -4.95 7.55
N GLY A 152 7.70 -5.16 6.50
CA GLY A 152 7.71 -6.39 5.73
C GLY A 152 7.25 -7.62 6.52
N ARG A 153 6.89 -8.66 5.79
CA ARG A 153 6.47 -9.94 6.39
C ARG A 153 7.13 -11.12 5.69
N ILE A 154 7.43 -12.17 6.46
CA ILE A 154 7.71 -13.50 5.91
C ILE A 154 6.53 -14.39 6.26
N VAL A 155 5.97 -15.04 5.26
CA VAL A 155 4.96 -16.10 5.41
C VAL A 155 5.63 -17.43 5.13
N ARG A 156 5.53 -18.38 6.06
CA ARG A 156 5.98 -19.77 5.87
C ARG A 156 4.75 -20.68 5.96
N PHE A 157 4.39 -21.30 4.84
CA PHE A 157 3.26 -22.21 4.78
C PHE A 157 3.60 -23.56 5.40
N LYS A 158 2.64 -24.18 6.11
CA LYS A 158 2.79 -25.58 6.57
C LYS A 158 2.71 -26.58 5.41
N GLN A 159 1.95 -26.25 4.37
CA GLN A 159 1.88 -27.02 3.13
C GLN A 159 2.18 -26.08 1.97
N PRO A 160 3.09 -26.45 1.05
CA PRO A 160 3.43 -25.62 -0.10
C PRO A 160 2.19 -25.21 -0.89
N GLN A 161 2.21 -24.02 -1.46
CA GLN A 161 1.16 -23.46 -2.29
C GLN A 161 1.64 -23.37 -3.73
N LYS A 162 0.77 -23.57 -4.71
CA LYS A 162 1.14 -23.38 -6.11
C LYS A 162 1.26 -21.90 -6.43
N LEU A 163 2.30 -21.52 -7.15
CA LEU A 163 2.51 -20.11 -7.59
C LEU A 163 1.28 -19.57 -8.34
N GLY A 164 0.63 -20.39 -9.19
CA GLY A 164 -0.57 -19.98 -9.91
C GLY A 164 -1.73 -19.59 -8.99
N ASP A 165 -1.93 -20.33 -7.89
CA ASP A 165 -2.99 -20.02 -6.92
C ASP A 165 -2.69 -18.75 -6.12
N LEU A 166 -1.40 -18.53 -5.78
CA LEU A 166 -0.94 -17.31 -5.13
C LEU A 166 -1.14 -16.09 -6.03
N VAL A 167 -0.74 -16.17 -7.28
CA VAL A 167 -0.89 -15.11 -8.28
C VAL A 167 -2.38 -14.78 -8.50
N ALA A 168 -3.25 -15.78 -8.63
CA ALA A 168 -4.69 -15.56 -8.78
C ALA A 168 -5.29 -14.81 -7.58
N ARG A 169 -4.86 -15.14 -6.34
CA ARG A 169 -5.29 -14.41 -5.14
C ARG A 169 -4.78 -12.97 -5.12
N MET A 170 -3.51 -12.75 -5.48
CA MET A 170 -2.94 -11.40 -5.59
C MET A 170 -3.73 -10.56 -6.61
N GLN A 171 -3.97 -11.09 -7.80
CA GLN A 171 -4.72 -10.37 -8.85
C GLN A 171 -6.12 -9.98 -8.40
N SER A 172 -6.87 -10.91 -7.80
CA SER A 172 -8.25 -10.66 -7.37
C SER A 172 -8.34 -9.68 -6.20
N SER A 173 -7.40 -9.76 -5.25
CA SER A 173 -7.48 -8.98 -4.01
C SER A 173 -6.86 -7.59 -4.13
N LEU A 174 -5.84 -7.40 -4.97
CA LEU A 174 -5.28 -6.08 -5.24
C LEU A 174 -6.21 -5.22 -6.10
N GLN A 175 -7.35 -5.77 -6.52
CA GLN A 175 -8.31 -5.11 -7.42
C GLN A 175 -7.62 -4.57 -8.69
N ILE A 176 -6.60 -5.30 -9.13
CA ILE A 176 -5.90 -5.06 -10.39
C ILE A 176 -6.87 -5.49 -11.49
N GLY A 177 -7.94 -4.72 -11.69
CA GLY A 177 -9.16 -5.23 -12.29
C GLY A 177 -9.72 -4.51 -13.49
N ASP A 178 -9.01 -3.59 -14.10
CA ASP A 178 -9.32 -3.20 -15.48
C ASP A 178 -8.29 -3.83 -16.42
N ARG A 179 -8.62 -3.96 -17.67
CA ARG A 179 -7.85 -4.66 -18.73
C ARG A 179 -6.36 -4.28 -18.80
N LEU A 180 -5.95 -3.25 -18.05
CA LEU A 180 -4.67 -2.58 -18.16
C LEU A 180 -3.75 -2.80 -16.94
N SER A 181 -4.17 -3.54 -15.93
CA SER A 181 -3.32 -3.80 -14.77
C SER A 181 -2.91 -5.26 -14.72
N GLY A 182 -1.65 -5.52 -14.47
CA GLY A 182 -1.08 -6.86 -14.44
C GLY A 182 -0.09 -7.06 -13.31
N LEU A 183 0.24 -8.32 -13.06
CA LEU A 183 1.38 -8.69 -12.24
C LEU A 183 2.56 -9.04 -13.14
N SER A 184 3.76 -8.56 -12.82
CA SER A 184 4.98 -9.03 -13.44
C SER A 184 5.51 -10.22 -12.67
N ILE A 185 5.88 -11.30 -13.37
CA ILE A 185 6.34 -12.54 -12.76
C ILE A 185 7.69 -12.94 -13.34
N ALA A 186 8.69 -13.10 -12.48
CA ALA A 186 9.97 -13.71 -12.81
C ALA A 186 10.13 -15.04 -12.08
N VAL A 187 10.62 -16.05 -12.80
CA VAL A 187 10.91 -17.40 -12.27
C VAL A 187 12.25 -17.88 -12.79
N PRO A 188 12.92 -18.83 -12.11
CA PRO A 188 14.17 -19.42 -12.59
C PRO A 188 14.07 -19.90 -14.02
N GLN A 189 15.09 -19.62 -14.84
CA GLN A 189 15.11 -19.98 -16.26
C GLN A 189 15.04 -21.48 -16.53
N SER A 190 15.43 -22.31 -15.56
CA SER A 190 15.32 -23.77 -15.61
C SER A 190 13.87 -24.28 -15.65
N ILE A 191 12.89 -23.47 -15.28
CA ILE A 191 11.47 -23.85 -15.25
C ILE A 191 10.87 -23.77 -16.66
N PRO A 192 10.33 -24.88 -17.21
CA PRO A 192 9.70 -24.88 -18.53
C PRO A 192 8.49 -23.93 -18.60
N ARG A 193 8.26 -23.32 -19.79
CA ARG A 193 7.25 -22.28 -20.00
C ARG A 193 5.83 -22.64 -19.56
N GLY A 194 5.41 -23.88 -19.70
CA GLY A 194 4.07 -24.36 -19.30
C GLY A 194 3.95 -24.81 -17.83
N GLN A 195 5.03 -24.75 -17.04
CA GLN A 195 5.07 -25.30 -15.67
C GLN A 195 5.18 -24.23 -14.58
N LYS A 196 5.23 -22.94 -14.95
CA LYS A 196 5.41 -21.85 -14.00
C LYS A 196 4.33 -21.80 -12.90
N SER A 197 3.07 -21.99 -13.25
CA SER A 197 1.96 -21.99 -12.29
C SER A 197 1.98 -23.16 -11.31
N SER A 198 2.70 -24.23 -11.62
CA SER A 198 2.80 -25.44 -10.78
C SER A 198 3.97 -25.40 -9.79
N ILE A 199 4.80 -24.35 -9.81
CA ILE A 199 5.91 -24.19 -8.87
C ILE A 199 5.34 -24.19 -7.44
N GLU A 200 5.91 -25.00 -6.57
CA GLU A 200 5.56 -25.07 -5.16
C GLU A 200 6.31 -23.99 -4.37
N ILE A 201 5.57 -23.20 -3.60
CA ILE A 201 6.06 -22.10 -2.77
C ILE A 201 5.77 -22.43 -1.31
N SER A 202 6.80 -22.62 -0.51
CA SER A 202 6.72 -22.87 0.93
C SER A 202 6.85 -21.58 1.75
N SER A 203 7.47 -20.54 1.16
CA SER A 203 7.75 -19.28 1.87
C SER A 203 7.70 -18.06 0.95
N ILE A 204 7.22 -16.94 1.49
CA ILE A 204 7.10 -15.67 0.78
C ILE A 204 7.68 -14.54 1.63
N GLY A 205 8.55 -13.71 1.06
CA GLY A 205 8.93 -12.41 1.59
C GLY A 205 8.05 -11.33 0.96
N ILE A 206 7.47 -10.46 1.78
CA ILE A 206 6.45 -9.48 1.40
C ILE A 206 6.89 -8.08 1.83
N CYS A 207 6.82 -7.13 0.91
CA CYS A 207 7.02 -5.72 1.18
C CYS A 207 6.15 -4.88 0.24
N ALA A 208 5.36 -3.94 0.76
CA ALA A 208 4.63 -2.98 -0.04
C ALA A 208 5.57 -2.02 -0.77
N GLY A 209 5.14 -1.42 -1.86
CA GLY A 209 5.89 -0.43 -2.64
C GLY A 209 7.22 -0.96 -3.16
N SER A 210 8.33 -0.28 -2.84
CA SER A 210 9.69 -0.65 -3.28
C SER A 210 10.37 -1.57 -2.25
N GLY A 211 10.36 -2.88 -2.52
CA GLY A 211 10.84 -3.90 -1.59
C GLY A 211 12.31 -4.31 -1.73
N GLY A 212 13.05 -3.78 -2.70
CA GLY A 212 14.37 -4.28 -3.06
C GLY A 212 15.36 -4.40 -1.90
N SER A 213 15.54 -3.32 -1.14
CA SER A 213 16.47 -3.30 0.00
C SER A 213 16.08 -4.22 1.15
N MET A 214 14.76 -4.42 1.35
CA MET A 214 14.23 -5.23 2.45
C MET A 214 14.19 -6.72 2.13
N LEU A 215 13.88 -7.07 0.88
CA LEU A 215 13.68 -8.45 0.44
C LEU A 215 14.99 -9.12 -0.02
N ASN A 216 16.03 -8.32 -0.31
CA ASN A 216 17.31 -8.84 -0.76
C ASN A 216 17.95 -9.75 0.29
N GLY A 217 18.40 -10.94 -0.14
CA GLY A 217 19.08 -11.91 0.72
C GLY A 217 18.18 -12.73 1.64
N LEU A 218 16.84 -12.51 1.65
CA LEU A 218 15.93 -13.35 2.44
C LEU A 218 15.95 -14.81 1.96
N ASP A 219 15.93 -15.74 2.89
CA ASP A 219 15.78 -17.17 2.63
C ASP A 219 14.28 -17.51 2.50
N VAL A 220 13.75 -17.29 1.29
CA VAL A 220 12.36 -17.55 0.90
C VAL A 220 12.28 -17.96 -0.57
N ASP A 221 11.19 -18.65 -0.95
CA ASP A 221 10.98 -19.14 -2.31
C ASP A 221 10.41 -18.07 -3.25
N LEU A 222 9.64 -17.12 -2.71
CA LEU A 222 8.96 -16.07 -3.48
C LEU A 222 9.18 -14.69 -2.84
N LEU A 223 9.50 -13.70 -3.66
CA LEU A 223 9.44 -12.28 -3.30
C LEU A 223 8.17 -11.65 -3.86
N PHE A 224 7.38 -11.02 -3.01
CA PHE A 224 6.17 -10.30 -3.40
C PHE A 224 6.25 -8.83 -2.96
N THR A 225 6.20 -7.92 -3.92
CA THR A 225 6.35 -6.47 -3.68
C THR A 225 5.70 -5.65 -4.80
N GLY A 226 5.67 -4.32 -4.65
CA GLY A 226 5.24 -3.42 -5.71
C GLY A 226 6.24 -3.36 -6.86
N GLU A 227 7.51 -3.11 -6.56
CA GLU A 227 8.56 -2.99 -7.58
C GLU A 227 9.94 -3.48 -7.12
N LEU A 228 10.71 -3.97 -8.09
CA LEU A 228 12.12 -4.30 -7.97
C LEU A 228 12.86 -3.77 -9.20
N SER A 229 14.12 -3.41 -9.03
CA SER A 229 14.97 -3.14 -10.18
C SER A 229 15.26 -4.42 -10.98
N HIS A 230 15.64 -4.25 -12.25
CA HIS A 230 16.03 -5.38 -13.12
C HIS A 230 17.08 -6.30 -12.47
N HIS A 231 18.12 -5.71 -11.87
CA HIS A 231 19.21 -6.50 -11.29
C HIS A 231 18.82 -7.22 -9.99
N GLU A 232 17.94 -6.65 -9.19
CA GLU A 232 17.41 -7.31 -7.99
C GLU A 232 16.56 -8.51 -8.37
N ALA A 233 15.66 -8.36 -9.35
CA ALA A 233 14.85 -9.46 -9.86
C ALA A 233 15.73 -10.56 -10.49
N LEU A 234 16.75 -10.18 -11.30
CA LEU A 234 17.69 -11.12 -11.88
C LEU A 234 18.45 -11.90 -10.80
N ALA A 235 18.98 -11.20 -9.80
CA ALA A 235 19.69 -11.85 -8.69
C ALA A 235 18.81 -12.84 -7.92
N ALA A 236 17.53 -12.52 -7.73
CA ALA A 236 16.58 -13.43 -7.07
C ALA A 236 16.35 -14.70 -7.89
N VAL A 237 16.10 -14.59 -9.21
CA VAL A 237 15.85 -15.77 -10.04
C VAL A 237 17.08 -16.64 -10.23
N GLU A 238 18.29 -16.04 -10.27
CA GLU A 238 19.56 -16.79 -10.29
C GLU A 238 19.81 -17.57 -8.98
N GLN A 239 19.22 -17.12 -7.87
CA GLN A 239 19.21 -17.85 -6.59
C GLN A 239 18.09 -18.90 -6.50
N GLY A 240 17.35 -19.15 -7.58
CA GLY A 240 16.25 -20.12 -7.61
C GLY A 240 14.92 -19.60 -7.06
N LYS A 241 14.79 -18.29 -6.76
CA LYS A 241 13.57 -17.69 -6.22
C LYS A 241 12.64 -17.25 -7.33
N CYS A 242 11.34 -17.23 -7.01
CA CYS A 242 10.33 -16.54 -7.81
C CYS A 242 10.18 -15.09 -7.37
N VAL A 243 9.71 -14.23 -8.27
CA VAL A 243 9.39 -12.83 -7.98
C VAL A 243 8.02 -12.51 -8.57
N VAL A 244 7.18 -11.82 -7.79
CA VAL A 244 5.93 -11.21 -8.25
C VAL A 244 5.98 -9.73 -7.88
N THR A 245 5.81 -8.85 -8.88
CA THR A 245 5.66 -7.42 -8.67
C THR A 245 4.32 -6.94 -9.21
N ALA A 246 3.69 -5.99 -8.49
CA ALA A 246 2.35 -5.51 -8.76
C ALA A 246 2.29 -4.03 -9.17
N PHE A 247 3.41 -3.39 -9.48
CA PHE A 247 3.64 -1.94 -9.50
C PHE A 247 3.53 -1.33 -8.10
N HIS A 248 4.18 -0.19 -7.89
CA HIS A 248 4.35 0.42 -6.57
C HIS A 248 3.01 0.58 -5.85
N SER A 249 2.17 1.46 -6.33
CA SER A 249 0.95 1.87 -5.66
C SER A 249 -0.17 0.83 -5.65
N ASN A 250 -0.10 -0.19 -6.51
CA ASN A 250 -1.10 -1.26 -6.52
C ASN A 250 -1.00 -2.19 -5.30
N THR A 251 0.17 -2.26 -4.63
CA THR A 251 0.30 -2.94 -3.34
C THR A 251 -0.31 -2.17 -2.17
N GLU A 252 -0.79 -0.94 -2.38
CA GLU A 252 -1.21 0.02 -1.36
C GLU A 252 -2.67 0.44 -1.53
N ARG A 253 -3.12 0.61 -2.77
CA ARG A 253 -4.36 1.29 -3.12
C ARG A 253 -5.62 0.61 -2.57
N ALA A 254 -5.76 -0.69 -2.77
CA ALA A 254 -6.93 -1.42 -2.29
C ALA A 254 -7.01 -1.49 -0.75
N PHE A 255 -5.87 -1.40 -0.05
CA PHE A 255 -5.81 -1.33 1.40
C PHE A 255 -6.61 -0.16 1.98
N LEU A 256 -6.64 0.98 1.29
CA LEU A 256 -7.39 2.15 1.75
C LEU A 256 -8.88 1.82 1.95
N LYS A 257 -9.46 1.10 1.00
CA LYS A 257 -10.88 0.70 1.05
C LYS A 257 -11.10 -0.51 1.95
N ASP A 258 -10.23 -1.51 1.84
CA ASP A 258 -10.41 -2.80 2.52
C ASP A 258 -10.19 -2.70 4.03
N ARG A 259 -9.30 -1.80 4.47
CA ARG A 259 -8.88 -1.70 5.87
C ARG A 259 -8.95 -0.29 6.44
N MET A 260 -8.28 0.68 5.81
CA MET A 260 -8.10 2.01 6.40
C MET A 260 -9.42 2.74 6.56
N GLN A 261 -10.28 2.74 5.55
CA GLN A 261 -11.59 3.38 5.59
C GLN A 261 -12.44 2.87 6.77
N THR A 262 -12.52 1.56 6.93
CA THR A 262 -13.28 0.95 8.04
C THR A 262 -12.65 1.30 9.40
N ALA A 263 -11.33 1.15 9.52
CA ALA A 263 -10.62 1.42 10.78
C ALA A 263 -10.77 2.89 11.23
N LEU A 264 -10.75 3.83 10.30
CA LEU A 264 -10.93 5.25 10.61
C LEU A 264 -12.40 5.60 10.89
N THR A 265 -13.35 4.99 10.18
CA THR A 265 -14.79 5.17 10.45
C THR A 265 -15.13 4.73 11.89
N GLU A 266 -14.56 3.61 12.32
CA GLU A 266 -14.73 3.12 13.70
C GLU A 266 -14.06 4.03 14.73
N ALA A 267 -12.82 4.43 14.47
CA ALA A 267 -12.08 5.33 15.35
C ALA A 267 -12.75 6.71 15.50
N LEU A 268 -13.55 7.12 14.51
CA LEU A 268 -14.37 8.34 14.52
C LEU A 268 -15.77 8.15 15.07
N GLU A 269 -16.16 6.94 15.43
CA GLU A 269 -17.53 6.65 15.91
C GLU A 269 -18.60 7.14 14.91
N GLY A 270 -18.27 7.15 13.61
CA GLY A 270 -19.16 7.65 12.55
C GLY A 270 -19.38 9.18 12.54
N LYS A 271 -18.60 9.95 13.31
CA LYS A 271 -18.75 11.42 13.40
C LYS A 271 -18.28 12.18 12.15
N ALA A 272 -17.56 11.51 11.25
CA ALA A 272 -17.14 12.07 9.97
C ALA A 272 -17.31 11.07 8.84
N GLU A 273 -17.57 11.57 7.65
CA GLU A 273 -17.57 10.75 6.43
C GLU A 273 -16.12 10.39 6.05
N ILE A 274 -15.84 9.12 5.82
CA ILE A 274 -14.55 8.65 5.31
C ILE A 274 -14.75 8.13 3.90
N ALA A 275 -14.20 8.80 2.91
CA ALA A 275 -14.24 8.39 1.51
C ALA A 275 -12.84 8.03 1.00
N VAL A 276 -12.78 7.15 0.01
CA VAL A 276 -11.56 6.90 -0.77
C VAL A 276 -11.67 7.66 -2.08
N SER A 277 -10.59 8.28 -2.53
CA SER A 277 -10.56 9.04 -3.78
C SER A 277 -10.94 8.15 -4.98
N GLU A 278 -11.78 8.69 -5.85
CA GLU A 278 -12.22 8.03 -7.09
C GLU A 278 -11.33 8.39 -8.29
N VAL A 279 -10.47 9.41 -8.14
CA VAL A 279 -9.59 9.87 -9.22
C VAL A 279 -8.13 9.48 -9.03
N ASP A 280 -7.79 8.96 -7.85
CA ASP A 280 -6.46 8.48 -7.54
C ASP A 280 -6.21 7.13 -8.25
N ARG A 281 -5.13 7.05 -9.04
CA ARG A 281 -4.78 5.84 -9.82
C ARG A 281 -3.27 5.71 -9.95
N ASP A 282 -2.82 4.50 -10.31
CA ASP A 282 -1.42 4.28 -10.67
C ASP A 282 -1.05 5.16 -11.88
N PRO A 283 0.15 5.73 -11.92
CA PRO A 283 0.59 6.58 -13.04
C PRO A 283 0.87 5.79 -14.32
N PHE A 284 0.98 4.46 -14.25
CA PHE A 284 1.27 3.61 -15.41
C PHE A 284 0.03 2.89 -15.89
N ASP A 285 -0.24 3.00 -17.20
CA ASP A 285 -1.17 2.13 -17.93
C ASP A 285 -0.37 1.03 -18.64
N ILE A 286 -0.89 -0.20 -18.64
CA ILE A 286 -0.25 -1.33 -19.34
C ILE A 286 -0.95 -1.52 -20.68
N ILE A 287 -0.24 -1.23 -21.77
CA ILE A 287 -0.75 -1.34 -23.12
C ILE A 287 -0.47 -2.74 -23.66
N HIS A 288 -1.50 -3.44 -24.07
CA HIS A 288 -1.39 -4.73 -24.73
C HIS A 288 -1.15 -4.56 -26.24
N LYS A 289 -0.42 -5.53 -26.84
CA LYS A 289 0.02 -5.47 -28.24
C LYS A 289 -1.12 -5.19 -29.25
N ASP A 290 -2.32 -5.64 -28.95
CA ASP A 290 -3.47 -5.57 -29.85
C ASP A 290 -4.38 -4.35 -29.55
N GLU A 291 -3.99 -3.48 -28.60
CA GLU A 291 -4.70 -2.24 -28.31
C GLU A 291 -4.23 -1.13 -29.25
N VAL A 292 -5.17 -0.52 -29.94
CA VAL A 292 -4.93 0.51 -30.94
C VAL A 292 -5.32 1.90 -30.43
N ASP A 293 -6.29 1.97 -29.51
CA ASP A 293 -6.82 3.20 -28.89
C ASP A 293 -6.55 3.17 -27.38
N TRP A 294 -5.55 3.94 -26.94
CA TRP A 294 -5.15 4.08 -25.55
C TRP A 294 -4.78 5.51 -25.17
#